data_1ead916036039a9374c89822faa1b9fd
#
_entry.id   1ead916036039a9374c89822faa1b9fd
#
_cell.length_a   1.000
_cell.length_b   1.000
_cell.length_c   1.000
_cell.angle_alpha   90.00
_cell.angle_beta   90.00
_cell.angle_gamma   90.00
#
_symmetry.space_group_name_H-M   'P 1'
#
loop_
_entity.id
_entity.type
_entity.pdbx_description
1 polymer ?
#
loop_
_entity_poly.entity_id
_entity_poly.type
_entity_poly.pdbx_seq_one_letter_code
_entity_poly.pdbx_strand_id
1 'polypeptide(L)'
;FPAPAPKETIDYVAAFKQNDKGFAVVSSEVVNEPVASDHRPIVVELRTAEKADKIFRTKPYLQNPVGNGMTVMWETTVPAYCWVEYGTDTTHLKRARTIVDGQVVCNNKLHKIRLDDLQPGQKYYYRVCSQEMLLYQAYKKVFGNTARSAFSEFTLPVTGTDSFTAVVFNDLHQ
;
A
#
# COMPACT_ATOMS: atom_id res chain seq x y z
N PHE A 1 -9.15 3.02 42.82
CA PHE A 1 -10.18 3.69 42.21
C PHE A 1 -10.11 5.22 42.12
N PRO A 2 -9.52 6.00 42.98
CA PRO A 2 -9.44 7.43 42.75
C PRO A 2 -8.56 7.71 41.52
N ALA A 3 -8.95 8.66 40.70
CA ALA A 3 -8.20 9.12 39.53
C ALA A 3 -6.73 9.46 39.80
N PRO A 4 -6.28 9.88 41.00
CA PRO A 4 -4.88 10.13 41.30
C PRO A 4 -3.96 8.91 41.18
N ALA A 5 -4.46 7.70 41.46
CA ALA A 5 -3.67 6.46 41.44
C ALA A 5 -4.48 5.27 40.90
N PRO A 6 -4.89 5.27 39.61
CA PRO A 6 -5.70 4.20 39.06
C PRO A 6 -4.90 2.90 39.01
N LYS A 7 -5.51 1.80 39.46
CA LYS A 7 -4.91 0.45 39.41
C LYS A 7 -5.53 -0.45 38.34
N GLU A 8 -6.69 -0.07 37.82
CA GLU A 8 -7.44 -0.88 36.86
C GLU A 8 -8.00 0.01 35.74
N THR A 9 -8.18 -0.57 34.57
CA THR A 9 -8.88 0.04 33.44
C THR A 9 -10.31 -0.51 33.42
N ILE A 10 -11.29 0.36 33.55
CA ILE A 10 -12.72 0.00 33.53
C ILE A 10 -13.50 0.66 32.41
N ASP A 11 -12.92 1.68 31.78
CA ASP A 11 -13.53 2.39 30.65
C ASP A 11 -12.88 1.95 29.34
N TYR A 12 -13.72 1.69 28.33
CA TYR A 12 -13.28 1.23 27.01
C TYR A 12 -13.99 2.01 25.91
N VAL A 13 -13.24 2.31 24.85
CA VAL A 13 -13.82 2.77 23.60
C VAL A 13 -13.81 1.61 22.62
N ALA A 14 -15.00 1.17 22.19
CA ALA A 14 -15.18 0.13 21.20
C ALA A 14 -15.69 0.74 19.88
N ALA A 15 -15.07 0.39 18.79
CA ALA A 15 -15.46 0.84 17.46
C ALA A 15 -15.72 -0.37 16.56
N PHE A 16 -16.85 -0.36 15.84
CA PHE A 16 -17.28 -1.46 15.00
C PHE A 16 -17.23 -1.06 13.52
N LYS A 17 -16.69 -1.96 12.69
CA LYS A 17 -16.68 -1.79 11.24
C LYS A 17 -18.10 -1.88 10.70
N GLN A 18 -18.54 -0.86 9.96
CA GLN A 18 -19.83 -0.84 9.28
C GLN A 18 -19.64 -0.54 7.80
N ASN A 19 -20.30 -1.30 6.93
CA ASN A 19 -20.37 -1.05 5.48
C ASN A 19 -19.00 -0.91 4.78
N ASP A 20 -18.10 -1.88 4.93
CA ASP A 20 -16.78 -1.94 4.30
C ASP A 20 -15.85 -0.75 4.55
N LYS A 21 -16.29 0.27 5.27
CA LYS A 21 -15.43 1.32 5.77
C LYS A 21 -14.67 0.80 6.98
N GLY A 22 -13.39 0.51 6.78
CA GLY A 22 -12.48 0.25 7.88
C GLY A 22 -12.15 1.56 8.60
N PHE A 23 -11.83 1.47 9.86
CA PHE A 23 -11.14 2.52 10.60
C PHE A 23 -10.00 1.88 11.38
N ALA A 24 -9.02 2.70 11.73
CA ALA A 24 -7.91 2.28 12.57
C ALA A 24 -7.75 3.26 13.73
N VAL A 25 -7.38 2.74 14.88
CA VAL A 25 -6.99 3.55 16.02
C VAL A 25 -5.59 4.11 15.75
N VAL A 26 -5.50 5.42 15.60
CA VAL A 26 -4.23 6.11 15.38
C VAL A 26 -3.54 6.39 16.70
N SER A 27 -4.28 6.86 17.69
CA SER A 27 -3.81 7.08 19.04
C SER A 27 -4.90 6.80 20.05
N SER A 28 -4.49 6.47 21.27
CA SER A 28 -5.34 6.44 22.45
C SER A 28 -4.52 6.89 23.64
N GLU A 29 -5.11 7.71 24.48
CA GLU A 29 -4.49 8.17 25.71
C GLU A 29 -5.51 8.30 26.84
N VAL A 30 -5.04 8.12 28.05
CA VAL A 30 -5.80 8.45 29.27
C VAL A 30 -5.34 9.81 29.71
N VAL A 31 -6.24 10.79 29.67
CA VAL A 31 -5.92 12.17 30.06
C VAL A 31 -5.69 12.23 31.57
N ASN A 32 -4.61 12.90 31.96
CA ASN A 32 -4.31 13.06 33.37
C ASN A 32 -5.13 14.19 34.01
N GLU A 33 -6.42 13.96 34.17
CA GLU A 33 -7.37 14.86 34.83
C GLU A 33 -7.96 14.18 36.08
N PRO A 34 -7.38 14.38 37.25
CA PRO A 34 -7.76 13.68 38.48
C PRO A 34 -8.88 14.36 39.27
N VAL A 35 -9.34 15.56 38.84
CA VAL A 35 -10.23 16.41 39.67
C VAL A 35 -11.67 16.38 39.16
N ALA A 36 -11.86 16.35 37.83
CA ALA A 36 -13.20 16.48 37.24
C ALA A 36 -14.10 15.26 37.45
N SER A 37 -13.52 14.08 37.68
CA SER A 37 -14.25 12.80 37.88
C SER A 37 -13.38 11.80 38.62
N ASP A 38 -13.99 10.79 39.19
CA ASP A 38 -13.32 9.57 39.69
C ASP A 38 -12.82 8.66 38.56
N HIS A 39 -13.26 8.91 37.30
CA HIS A 39 -12.74 8.32 36.08
C HIS A 39 -11.88 9.31 35.32
N ARG A 40 -10.77 8.83 34.75
CA ARG A 40 -9.94 9.64 33.83
C ARG A 40 -10.50 9.57 32.42
N PRO A 41 -10.61 10.71 31.71
CA PRO A 41 -11.06 10.71 30.33
C PRO A 41 -10.15 9.88 29.42
N ILE A 42 -10.73 9.11 28.51
CA ILE A 42 -10.02 8.41 27.44
C ILE A 42 -10.26 9.16 26.15
N VAL A 43 -9.18 9.56 25.48
CA VAL A 43 -9.22 10.17 24.15
C VAL A 43 -8.71 9.16 23.14
N VAL A 44 -9.51 8.91 22.10
CA VAL A 44 -9.17 7.99 21.01
C VAL A 44 -9.27 8.72 19.67
N GLU A 45 -8.17 8.78 18.92
CA GLU A 45 -8.17 9.25 17.55
C GLU A 45 -8.42 8.06 16.61
N LEU A 46 -9.46 8.15 15.81
CA LEU A 46 -9.80 7.19 14.78
C LEU A 46 -9.62 7.82 13.40
N ARG A 47 -9.04 7.07 12.46
CA ARG A 47 -9.02 7.42 11.04
C ARG A 47 -9.78 6.38 10.24
N THR A 48 -10.63 6.86 9.33
CA THR A 48 -11.34 6.00 8.39
C THR A 48 -10.41 5.61 7.26
N ALA A 49 -10.39 4.33 6.91
CA ALA A 49 -9.66 3.82 5.76
C ALA A 49 -10.45 4.05 4.47
N GLU A 50 -9.74 4.31 3.37
CA GLU A 50 -10.34 4.35 2.04
C GLU A 50 -10.86 2.97 1.64
N LYS A 51 -11.96 2.92 0.90
CA LYS A 51 -12.47 1.66 0.36
C LYS A 51 -11.45 1.04 -0.59
N ALA A 52 -11.31 -0.29 -0.54
CA ALA A 52 -10.33 -1.00 -1.34
C ALA A 52 -10.50 -0.76 -2.86
N ASP A 53 -11.73 -0.64 -3.35
CA ASP A 53 -12.04 -0.34 -4.75
C ASP A 53 -11.69 1.11 -5.17
N LYS A 54 -11.44 2.01 -4.21
CA LYS A 54 -11.07 3.42 -4.44
C LYS A 54 -9.58 3.71 -4.25
N ILE A 55 -8.79 2.73 -3.84
CA ILE A 55 -7.36 2.93 -3.60
C ILE A 55 -6.58 3.17 -4.91
N PHE A 56 -6.90 2.46 -5.99
CA PHE A 56 -6.24 2.67 -7.28
C PHE A 56 -6.78 3.92 -8.01
N ARG A 57 -5.86 4.79 -8.42
CA ARG A 57 -6.16 5.94 -9.28
C ARG A 57 -6.02 5.57 -10.75
N THR A 58 -4.98 4.80 -11.09
CA THR A 58 -4.73 4.32 -12.45
C THR A 58 -4.67 2.80 -12.49
N LYS A 59 -4.91 2.22 -13.67
CA LYS A 59 -4.53 0.84 -13.96
C LYS A 59 -3.00 0.73 -13.97
N PRO A 60 -2.41 -0.44 -13.63
CA PRO A 60 -0.98 -0.64 -13.77
C PRO A 60 -0.58 -0.61 -15.25
N TYR A 61 0.59 -0.03 -15.52
CA TYR A 61 1.20 0.00 -16.84
C TYR A 61 2.69 -0.35 -16.76
N LEU A 62 3.26 -0.75 -17.91
CA LEU A 62 4.63 -1.25 -17.99
C LEU A 62 5.53 -0.22 -18.65
N GLN A 63 6.77 -0.13 -18.15
CA GLN A 63 7.83 0.72 -18.70
C GLN A 63 9.19 0.03 -18.62
N ASN A 64 10.13 0.54 -19.40
CA ASN A 64 11.57 0.19 -19.35
C ASN A 64 11.83 -1.32 -19.41
N PRO A 65 11.49 -2.00 -20.52
CA PRO A 65 11.85 -3.40 -20.74
C PRO A 65 13.34 -3.51 -21.09
N VAL A 66 14.22 -3.16 -20.15
CA VAL A 66 15.67 -3.12 -20.35
C VAL A 66 16.33 -4.29 -19.64
N GLY A 67 17.24 -4.96 -20.34
CA GLY A 67 17.86 -6.17 -19.82
C GLY A 67 16.82 -7.25 -19.54
N ASN A 68 17.04 -8.03 -18.49
CA ASN A 68 16.12 -9.08 -18.05
C ASN A 68 15.09 -8.56 -17.04
N GLY A 69 14.51 -7.39 -17.30
CA GLY A 69 13.59 -6.80 -16.35
C GLY A 69 12.50 -5.94 -16.99
N MET A 70 11.45 -5.70 -16.19
CA MET A 70 10.28 -4.89 -16.52
C MET A 70 9.92 -4.00 -15.35
N THR A 71 9.58 -2.76 -15.59
CA THR A 71 9.08 -1.85 -14.54
C THR A 71 7.56 -1.78 -14.60
N VAL A 72 6.92 -2.02 -13.46
CA VAL A 72 5.48 -1.86 -13.26
C VAL A 72 5.23 -0.55 -12.55
N MET A 73 4.35 0.28 -13.10
CA MET A 73 3.97 1.57 -12.53
C MET A 73 2.46 1.70 -12.38
N TRP A 74 2.02 2.42 -11.35
CA TRP A 74 0.62 2.79 -11.12
C TRP A 74 0.53 3.92 -10.09
N GLU A 75 -0.66 4.50 -9.96
CA GLU A 75 -0.96 5.51 -8.95
C GLU A 75 -2.06 5.05 -8.01
N THR A 76 -1.99 5.55 -6.77
CA THR A 76 -3.04 5.40 -5.75
C THR A 76 -3.63 6.76 -5.36
N THR A 77 -4.86 6.75 -4.90
CA THR A 77 -5.55 7.96 -4.38
C THR A 77 -5.02 8.37 -3.01
N VAL A 78 -4.50 7.41 -2.25
CA VAL A 78 -3.98 7.56 -0.89
C VAL A 78 -2.52 7.11 -0.82
N PRO A 79 -1.72 7.60 0.15
CA PRO A 79 -0.41 7.04 0.41
C PRO A 79 -0.50 5.56 0.75
N ALA A 80 0.39 4.74 0.16
CA ALA A 80 0.31 3.30 0.31
C ALA A 80 1.68 2.63 0.46
N TYR A 81 1.66 1.45 1.06
CA TYR A 81 2.70 0.42 0.99
C TYR A 81 2.35 -0.53 -0.15
N CYS A 82 3.27 -0.72 -1.09
CA CYS A 82 2.96 -1.40 -2.34
C CYS A 82 3.93 -2.53 -2.67
N TRP A 83 3.42 -3.51 -3.43
CA TRP A 83 4.21 -4.60 -4.01
C TRP A 83 3.56 -5.10 -5.31
N VAL A 84 4.34 -5.81 -6.10
CA VAL A 84 3.88 -6.55 -7.27
C VAL A 84 3.96 -8.04 -6.96
N GLU A 85 2.90 -8.78 -7.23
CA GLU A 85 2.87 -10.23 -7.26
C GLU A 85 2.96 -10.67 -8.71
N TYR A 86 3.94 -11.53 -9.06
CA TYR A 86 4.20 -11.94 -10.43
C TYR A 86 4.74 -13.37 -10.52
N GLY A 87 4.51 -14.03 -11.67
CA GLY A 87 4.96 -15.38 -11.92
C GLY A 87 4.67 -15.81 -13.35
N THR A 88 5.10 -17.00 -13.73
CA THR A 88 4.78 -17.64 -15.02
C THR A 88 3.39 -18.25 -15.04
N ASP A 89 2.76 -18.33 -13.89
CA ASP A 89 1.35 -18.70 -13.67
C ASP A 89 0.74 -17.83 -12.57
N THR A 90 -0.56 -17.95 -12.33
CA THR A 90 -1.29 -17.14 -11.34
C THR A 90 -1.35 -17.78 -9.94
N THR A 91 -0.76 -18.95 -9.75
CA THR A 91 -0.78 -19.71 -8.50
C THR A 91 0.52 -19.64 -7.73
N HIS A 92 1.67 -19.64 -8.44
CA HIS A 92 3.01 -19.59 -7.85
C HIS A 92 3.62 -18.20 -8.07
N LEU A 93 3.32 -17.29 -7.18
CA LEU A 93 3.70 -15.89 -7.32
C LEU A 93 4.89 -15.51 -6.44
N LYS A 94 5.85 -14.84 -7.05
CA LYS A 94 6.88 -14.09 -6.35
C LYS A 94 6.36 -12.70 -5.98
N ARG A 95 7.02 -12.05 -5.00
CA ARG A 95 6.68 -10.68 -4.60
C ARG A 95 7.89 -9.78 -4.80
N ALA A 96 7.69 -8.68 -5.55
CA ALA A 96 8.68 -7.63 -5.74
C ALA A 96 8.27 -6.35 -4.98
N ARG A 97 9.27 -5.64 -4.48
CA ARG A 97 9.16 -4.34 -3.80
C ARG A 97 10.36 -3.48 -4.15
N THR A 98 10.21 -2.17 -4.12
CA THR A 98 11.36 -1.26 -4.21
C THR A 98 11.99 -1.10 -2.84
N ILE A 99 13.29 -1.38 -2.76
CA ILE A 99 14.10 -1.23 -1.55
C ILE A 99 15.20 -0.22 -1.87
N VAL A 100 15.33 0.80 -1.03
CA VAL A 100 16.39 1.82 -1.12
C VAL A 100 17.06 1.88 0.25
N ASP A 101 18.37 1.77 0.28
CA ASP A 101 19.18 1.80 1.52
C ASP A 101 18.66 0.83 2.61
N GLY A 102 18.23 -0.36 2.19
CA GLY A 102 17.68 -1.38 3.09
C GLY A 102 16.23 -1.13 3.55
N GLN A 103 15.61 -0.04 3.11
CA GLN A 103 14.24 0.29 3.49
C GLN A 103 13.28 0.10 2.31
N VAL A 104 12.11 -0.45 2.60
CA VAL A 104 11.04 -0.56 1.61
C VAL A 104 10.45 0.82 1.35
N VAL A 105 10.42 1.22 0.08
CA VAL A 105 9.77 2.47 -0.34
C VAL A 105 8.27 2.34 -0.12
N CYS A 106 7.71 3.25 0.65
CA CYS A 106 6.29 3.27 0.99
C CYS A 106 5.82 4.70 1.31
N ASN A 107 4.52 4.86 1.61
CA ASN A 107 3.90 6.17 1.91
C ASN A 107 3.88 7.12 0.70
N ASN A 108 3.91 6.58 -0.50
CA ASN A 108 3.84 7.31 -1.77
C ASN A 108 2.49 7.05 -2.44
N LYS A 109 2.13 7.91 -3.40
CA LYS A 109 0.97 7.72 -4.29
C LYS A 109 1.37 7.25 -5.69
N LEU A 110 2.57 7.60 -6.15
CA LEU A 110 3.15 7.08 -7.40
C LEU A 110 4.07 5.90 -7.05
N HIS A 111 3.81 4.77 -7.67
CA HIS A 111 4.52 3.52 -7.41
C HIS A 111 5.29 3.08 -8.64
N LYS A 112 6.55 2.68 -8.42
CA LYS A 112 7.47 2.18 -9.44
C LYS A 112 8.21 0.98 -8.85
N ILE A 113 7.93 -0.21 -9.40
CA ILE A 113 8.56 -1.45 -8.95
C ILE A 113 9.18 -2.15 -10.13
N ARG A 114 10.47 -2.44 -10.03
CA ARG A 114 11.22 -3.20 -11.01
C ARG A 114 11.09 -4.69 -10.74
N LEU A 115 10.79 -5.45 -11.77
CA LEU A 115 10.88 -6.90 -11.80
C LEU A 115 12.18 -7.25 -12.51
N ASP A 116 13.09 -7.94 -11.84
CA ASP A 116 14.39 -8.33 -12.37
C ASP A 116 14.46 -9.86 -12.55
N ASP A 117 15.53 -10.35 -13.17
CA ASP A 117 15.82 -11.76 -13.40
C ASP A 117 14.71 -12.50 -14.16
N LEU A 118 14.07 -11.78 -15.08
CA LEU A 118 13.07 -12.34 -15.97
C LEU A 118 13.73 -13.03 -17.17
N GLN A 119 13.07 -14.05 -17.72
CA GLN A 119 13.55 -14.77 -18.91
C GLN A 119 13.01 -14.10 -20.18
N PRO A 120 13.88 -13.71 -21.14
CA PRO A 120 13.46 -13.20 -22.45
C PRO A 120 12.53 -14.19 -23.17
N GLY A 121 11.48 -13.68 -23.81
CA GLY A 121 10.47 -14.49 -24.50
C GLY A 121 9.46 -15.20 -23.59
N GLN A 122 9.67 -15.19 -22.27
CA GLN A 122 8.74 -15.79 -21.33
C GLN A 122 7.55 -14.89 -21.05
N LYS A 123 6.35 -15.48 -21.01
CA LYS A 123 5.13 -14.82 -20.55
C LYS A 123 5.08 -14.79 -19.03
N TYR A 124 4.71 -13.64 -18.46
CA TYR A 124 4.49 -13.41 -17.05
C TYR A 124 3.09 -12.87 -16.78
N TYR A 125 2.51 -13.33 -15.69
CA TYR A 125 1.30 -12.76 -15.09
C TYR A 125 1.71 -11.92 -13.91
N TYR A 126 1.04 -10.77 -13.72
CA TYR A 126 1.31 -9.90 -12.58
C TYR A 126 0.04 -9.19 -12.10
N ARG A 127 0.04 -8.80 -10.84
CA ARG A 127 -0.93 -7.87 -10.28
C ARG A 127 -0.24 -6.94 -9.30
N VAL A 128 -0.77 -5.72 -9.19
CA VAL A 128 -0.31 -4.74 -8.21
C VAL A 128 -1.17 -4.82 -6.96
N CYS A 129 -0.50 -4.64 -5.82
CA CYS A 129 -1.11 -4.64 -4.51
C CYS A 129 -0.74 -3.36 -3.80
N SER A 130 -1.72 -2.70 -3.19
CA SER A 130 -1.53 -1.45 -2.46
C SER A 130 -2.27 -1.50 -1.14
N GLN A 131 -1.57 -1.30 -0.05
CA GLN A 131 -2.13 -1.19 1.29
C GLN A 131 -2.03 0.26 1.75
N GLU A 132 -3.18 0.87 2.03
CA GLU A 132 -3.26 2.24 2.50
C GLU A 132 -2.44 2.44 3.78
N MET A 133 -1.76 3.59 3.88
CA MET A 133 -1.06 4.02 5.08
C MET A 133 -1.81 5.16 5.75
N LEU A 134 -2.49 4.87 6.85
CA LEU A 134 -3.24 5.86 7.63
C LEU A 134 -2.34 6.72 8.51
N LEU A 135 -1.23 6.16 8.96
CA LEU A 135 -0.20 6.86 9.73
C LEU A 135 1.18 6.34 9.34
N TYR A 136 2.11 7.25 9.10
CA TYR A 136 3.50 6.94 8.84
C TYR A 136 4.40 7.81 9.72
N GLN A 137 4.94 7.23 10.77
CA GLN A 137 5.88 7.85 11.71
C GLN A 137 7.08 6.92 11.92
N ALA A 138 8.18 7.46 12.44
CA ALA A 138 9.41 6.70 12.64
C ALA A 138 9.20 5.37 13.37
N TYR A 139 8.43 5.38 14.45
CA TYR A 139 8.22 4.21 15.32
C TYR A 139 6.78 3.64 15.25
N LYS A 140 5.88 4.28 14.50
CA LYS A 140 4.49 3.85 14.40
C LYS A 140 3.99 3.94 12.97
N LYS A 141 3.46 2.83 12.48
CA LYS A 141 2.79 2.74 11.18
C LYS A 141 1.43 2.10 11.39
N VAL A 142 0.40 2.71 10.80
CA VAL A 142 -0.97 2.19 10.85
C VAL A 142 -1.45 2.02 9.42
N PHE A 143 -1.94 0.84 9.13
CA PHE A 143 -2.39 0.46 7.80
C PHE A 143 -3.92 0.42 7.73
N GLY A 144 -4.46 0.84 6.59
CA GLY A 144 -5.85 0.71 6.22
C GLY A 144 -6.10 -0.53 5.37
N ASN A 145 -7.03 -0.39 4.43
CA ASN A 145 -7.43 -1.48 3.54
C ASN A 145 -6.35 -1.82 2.50
N THR A 146 -6.40 -3.05 2.01
CA THR A 146 -5.54 -3.52 0.93
C THR A 146 -6.36 -3.71 -0.34
N ALA A 147 -5.93 -3.08 -1.43
CA ALA A 147 -6.44 -3.30 -2.77
C ALA A 147 -5.50 -4.22 -3.57
N ARG A 148 -6.09 -5.04 -4.45
CA ARG A 148 -5.38 -5.84 -5.44
C ARG A 148 -5.99 -5.61 -6.81
N SER A 149 -5.16 -5.37 -7.82
CA SER A 149 -5.66 -5.30 -9.20
C SER A 149 -6.09 -6.68 -9.70
N ALA A 150 -6.84 -6.70 -10.80
CA ALA A 150 -6.92 -7.90 -11.62
C ALA A 150 -5.51 -8.29 -12.11
N PHE A 151 -5.35 -9.54 -12.54
CA PHE A 151 -4.14 -9.97 -13.20
C PHE A 151 -4.04 -9.32 -14.59
N SER A 152 -2.81 -8.91 -14.92
CA SER A 152 -2.38 -8.51 -16.26
C SER A 152 -1.24 -9.42 -16.69
N GLU A 153 -0.90 -9.42 -17.96
CA GLU A 153 0.17 -10.25 -18.52
C GLU A 153 1.09 -9.43 -19.40
N PHE A 154 2.32 -9.90 -19.56
CA PHE A 154 3.27 -9.42 -20.57
C PHE A 154 4.21 -10.55 -20.96
N THR A 155 4.81 -10.43 -22.15
CA THR A 155 5.95 -11.26 -22.56
C THR A 155 7.18 -10.37 -22.59
N LEU A 156 8.27 -10.80 -21.92
CA LEU A 156 9.50 -10.03 -21.96
C LEU A 156 10.09 -10.08 -23.38
N PRO A 157 10.44 -8.92 -23.98
CA PRO A 157 11.04 -8.90 -25.31
C PRO A 157 12.29 -9.77 -25.39
N VAL A 158 12.49 -10.42 -26.52
CA VAL A 158 13.73 -11.13 -26.85
C VAL A 158 14.71 -10.11 -27.40
N THR A 159 15.97 -10.18 -26.93
CA THR A 159 17.06 -9.36 -27.49
C THR A 159 17.35 -9.78 -28.94
N GLY A 160 17.56 -8.81 -29.84
CA GLY A 160 17.93 -9.08 -31.22
C GLY A 160 16.73 -9.28 -32.18
N THR A 161 15.55 -8.79 -31.81
CA THR A 161 14.42 -8.70 -32.75
C THR A 161 14.63 -7.52 -33.70
N ASP A 162 14.39 -7.76 -35.00
CA ASP A 162 14.59 -6.75 -36.07
C ASP A 162 13.49 -5.65 -36.07
N SER A 163 12.45 -5.81 -35.27
CA SER A 163 11.37 -4.83 -35.17
C SER A 163 10.75 -4.76 -33.77
N PHE A 164 10.39 -3.55 -33.35
CA PHE A 164 9.64 -3.30 -32.13
C PHE A 164 8.67 -2.13 -32.33
N THR A 165 7.60 -2.10 -31.53
CA THR A 165 6.69 -0.96 -31.47
C THR A 165 6.88 -0.25 -30.14
N ALA A 166 7.11 1.06 -30.21
CA ALA A 166 7.17 1.92 -29.02
C ALA A 166 6.09 2.99 -29.11
N VAL A 167 5.49 3.32 -27.97
CA VAL A 167 4.59 4.47 -27.84
C VAL A 167 5.30 5.53 -27.03
N VAL A 168 5.46 6.70 -27.64
CA VAL A 168 6.09 7.87 -27.01
C VAL A 168 5.03 8.96 -26.88
N PHE A 169 4.81 9.42 -25.67
CA PHE A 169 3.98 10.59 -25.38
C PHE A 169 4.88 11.76 -25.08
N ASN A 170 4.61 12.89 -25.72
CA ASN A 170 5.32 14.12 -25.48
C ASN A 170 4.32 15.24 -25.23
N ASP A 171 4.59 16.08 -24.22
CA ASP A 171 3.91 17.35 -23.96
C ASP A 171 2.38 17.24 -23.95
N LEU A 172 1.85 16.34 -23.10
CA LEU A 172 0.41 16.21 -22.90
C LEU A 172 -0.08 17.38 -22.02
N HIS A 173 -0.67 18.39 -22.66
CA HIS A 173 -1.39 19.46 -21.97
C HIS A 173 -2.77 18.96 -21.55
N GLN A 174 -3.20 19.34 -20.34
CA GLN A 174 -4.59 19.21 -19.84
C GLN A 174 -5.32 20.53 -20.00
#